data_7d4d7caf78fc8a2724863a7372fc69b1
#
_entry.id   7d4d7caf78fc8a2724863a7372fc69b1
#
_cell.length_a   1.000
_cell.length_b   1.000
_cell.length_c   1.000
_cell.angle_alpha   90.00
_cell.angle_beta   90.00
_cell.angle_gamma   90.00
#
_symmetry.space_group_name_H-M   'P 1'
#
loop_
_entity.id
_entity.type
_entity.pdbx_description
1 polymer ?
#
loop_
_entity_poly.entity_id
_entity_poly.type
_entity_poly.pdbx_seq_one_letter_code
_entity_poly.pdbx_strand_id
1 'polypeptide(L)'
;ETGELYLVDIENEEGGGVIQAKNSIQKWYEKYGLAHWVIEENGFQKAIRQDVTIKDYCSRFGIYLEGHQTQKNKYDPIYGVGSMQRMFEEKLINLPYGDTESETKSNIYRRQLIYFSSAASKASKARSYKSDVVMASWFPLKVIRRLGKERLAEVGLDYTPSFGEWNISDMNESPWG
;
A
#
# COMPACT_ATOMS: atom_id res chain seq x y z
N GLU A 1 21.14 -4.57 4.13
CA GLU A 1 19.92 -3.76 4.17
C GLU A 1 19.13 -4.12 5.42
N THR A 2 18.69 -3.12 6.20
CA THR A 2 18.04 -3.31 7.53
C THR A 2 16.63 -3.90 7.43
N GLY A 3 16.01 -3.90 6.24
CA GLY A 3 14.60 -4.27 6.05
C GLY A 3 13.61 -3.21 6.55
N GLU A 4 14.10 -2.06 7.00
CA GLU A 4 13.28 -0.96 7.47
C GLU A 4 12.54 -0.27 6.34
N LEU A 5 11.30 0.12 6.60
CA LEU A 5 10.44 0.85 5.68
C LEU A 5 10.14 2.24 6.25
N TYR A 6 10.16 3.23 5.39
CA TYR A 6 9.90 4.61 5.77
C TYR A 6 8.67 5.12 5.03
N LEU A 7 7.64 5.51 5.78
CA LEU A 7 6.52 6.25 5.22
C LEU A 7 6.94 7.71 5.11
N VAL A 8 7.24 8.17 3.90
CA VAL A 8 7.83 9.51 3.69
C VAL A 8 6.79 10.61 3.63
N ASP A 9 5.56 10.31 3.18
CA ASP A 9 4.48 11.29 3.10
C ASP A 9 3.10 10.60 3.02
N ILE A 10 2.05 11.34 3.35
CA ILE A 10 0.65 10.93 3.28
C ILE A 10 -0.15 12.06 2.65
N GLU A 11 -0.95 11.73 1.64
CA GLU A 11 -1.99 12.59 1.08
C GLU A 11 -3.34 11.90 1.28
N ASN A 12 -4.27 12.58 1.94
CA ASN A 12 -5.59 12.04 2.26
C ASN A 12 -6.65 13.10 1.94
N GLU A 13 -6.92 13.28 0.66
CA GLU A 13 -7.90 14.24 0.16
C GLU A 13 -9.20 13.55 -0.25
N GLU A 14 -10.33 14.22 -0.03
CA GLU A 14 -11.64 13.73 -0.41
C GLU A 14 -11.99 14.14 -1.84
N GLY A 15 -12.75 13.29 -2.53
CA GLY A 15 -13.38 13.63 -3.79
C GLY A 15 -12.48 13.61 -5.02
N GLY A 16 -11.33 12.97 -4.94
CA GLY A 16 -10.37 12.87 -6.03
C GLY A 16 -10.91 12.17 -7.28
N GLY A 17 -10.54 12.70 -8.46
CA GLY A 17 -10.81 12.12 -9.75
C GLY A 17 -9.52 11.74 -10.49
N VAL A 18 -9.64 11.37 -11.78
CA VAL A 18 -8.49 11.05 -12.65
C VAL A 18 -7.49 12.20 -12.70
N ILE A 19 -7.96 13.44 -12.75
CA ILE A 19 -7.11 14.63 -12.80
C ILE A 19 -6.31 14.77 -11.50
N GLN A 20 -6.94 14.58 -10.35
CA GLN A 20 -6.25 14.64 -9.06
C GLN A 20 -5.23 13.52 -8.93
N ALA A 21 -5.57 12.28 -9.30
CA ALA A 21 -4.62 11.17 -9.31
C ALA A 21 -3.39 11.48 -10.17
N LYS A 22 -3.60 12.06 -11.36
CA LYS A 22 -2.49 12.51 -12.22
C LYS A 22 -1.61 13.55 -11.53
N ASN A 23 -2.22 14.57 -10.93
CA ASN A 23 -1.50 15.63 -10.23
C ASN A 23 -0.69 15.08 -9.05
N SER A 24 -1.26 14.12 -8.29
CA SER A 24 -0.56 13.45 -7.19
C SER A 24 0.63 12.64 -7.69
N ILE A 25 0.48 11.88 -8.79
CA ILE A 25 1.59 11.13 -9.42
C ILE A 25 2.71 12.09 -9.83
N GLN A 26 2.37 13.21 -10.49
CA GLN A 26 3.34 14.21 -10.92
C GLN A 26 4.07 14.82 -9.72
N LYS A 27 3.33 15.34 -8.74
CA LYS A 27 3.85 15.94 -7.51
C LYS A 27 4.82 14.99 -6.78
N TRP A 28 4.46 13.73 -6.65
CA TRP A 28 5.28 12.78 -5.91
C TRP A 28 6.47 12.27 -6.72
N TYR A 29 6.34 12.20 -8.05
CA TYR A 29 7.49 11.95 -8.90
C TYR A 29 8.52 13.08 -8.80
N GLU A 30 8.09 14.33 -8.88
CA GLU A 30 8.97 15.51 -8.78
C GLU A 30 9.63 15.60 -7.39
N LYS A 31 8.89 15.30 -6.32
CA LYS A 31 9.37 15.42 -4.95
C LYS A 31 10.27 14.26 -4.50
N TYR A 32 9.94 13.04 -4.91
CA TYR A 32 10.54 11.83 -4.35
C TYR A 32 11.17 10.89 -5.38
N GLY A 33 11.11 11.19 -6.66
CA GLY A 33 11.59 10.29 -7.70
C GLY A 33 10.79 9.00 -7.77
N LEU A 34 9.46 9.09 -7.68
CA LEU A 34 8.56 7.94 -7.66
C LEU A 34 8.79 7.00 -8.84
N ALA A 35 9.15 5.73 -8.57
CA ALA A 35 9.38 4.72 -9.60
C ALA A 35 8.22 3.74 -9.76
N HIS A 36 7.37 3.58 -8.74
CA HIS A 36 6.30 2.59 -8.72
C HIS A 36 5.05 3.17 -8.07
N TRP A 37 3.91 3.06 -8.74
CA TRP A 37 2.62 3.49 -8.24
C TRP A 37 1.64 2.33 -8.23
N VAL A 38 1.08 2.00 -7.07
CA VAL A 38 0.08 0.94 -6.91
C VAL A 38 -1.29 1.56 -6.74
N ILE A 39 -2.23 1.16 -7.59
CA ILE A 39 -3.62 1.64 -7.56
C ILE A 39 -4.55 0.47 -7.26
N GLU A 40 -5.50 0.67 -6.36
CA GLU A 40 -6.59 -0.28 -6.16
C GLU A 40 -7.44 -0.40 -7.43
N GLU A 41 -7.72 -1.62 -7.89
CA GLU A 41 -8.50 -1.87 -9.11
C GLU A 41 -10.00 -2.07 -8.85
N ASN A 42 -10.56 -1.44 -7.84
CA ASN A 42 -11.98 -1.52 -7.55
C ASN A 42 -12.72 -0.33 -8.17
N GLY A 43 -13.76 -0.62 -8.96
CA GLY A 43 -14.66 0.42 -9.48
C GLY A 43 -13.95 1.57 -10.21
N PHE A 44 -14.03 2.76 -9.66
CA PHE A 44 -13.51 3.99 -10.25
C PHE A 44 -11.98 4.02 -10.39
N GLN A 45 -11.23 3.39 -9.48
CA GLN A 45 -9.78 3.37 -9.52
C GLN A 45 -9.23 2.64 -10.75
N LYS A 46 -10.01 1.70 -11.31
CA LYS A 46 -9.69 1.07 -12.58
C LYS A 46 -9.64 2.10 -13.73
N ALA A 47 -10.52 3.10 -13.71
CA ALA A 47 -10.52 4.18 -14.71
C ALA A 47 -9.24 5.02 -14.63
N ILE A 48 -8.70 5.30 -13.44
CA ILE A 48 -7.43 6.01 -13.25
C ILE A 48 -6.30 5.25 -13.93
N ARG A 49 -6.20 3.94 -13.73
CA ARG A 49 -5.16 3.11 -14.36
C ARG A 49 -5.32 3.01 -15.87
N GLN A 50 -6.54 3.11 -16.38
CA GLN A 50 -6.82 3.04 -17.82
C GLN A 50 -6.69 4.37 -18.54
N ASP A 51 -6.62 5.48 -17.82
CA ASP A 51 -6.51 6.82 -18.39
C ASP A 51 -5.24 6.98 -19.24
N VAL A 52 -5.41 7.43 -20.48
CA VAL A 52 -4.33 7.55 -21.46
C VAL A 52 -3.30 8.57 -21.00
N THR A 53 -3.74 9.69 -20.40
CA THR A 53 -2.83 10.77 -20.00
C THR A 53 -1.96 10.36 -18.81
N ILE A 54 -2.48 9.52 -17.90
CA ILE A 54 -1.71 8.94 -16.79
C ILE A 54 -0.72 7.91 -17.33
N LYS A 55 -1.15 7.03 -18.22
CA LYS A 55 -0.26 6.03 -18.84
C LYS A 55 0.88 6.67 -19.59
N ASP A 56 0.58 7.68 -20.41
CA ASP A 56 1.59 8.40 -21.18
C ASP A 56 2.60 9.10 -20.27
N TYR A 57 2.13 9.74 -19.19
CA TYR A 57 3.00 10.35 -18.21
C TYR A 57 3.90 9.32 -17.52
N CYS A 58 3.30 8.25 -17.01
CA CYS A 58 4.05 7.19 -16.33
C CYS A 58 5.08 6.53 -17.27
N SER A 59 4.69 6.23 -18.50
CA SER A 59 5.60 5.69 -19.51
C SER A 59 6.77 6.62 -19.83
N ARG A 60 6.49 7.91 -19.98
CA ARG A 60 7.50 8.93 -20.29
C ARG A 60 8.55 9.07 -19.17
N PHE A 61 8.15 8.94 -17.93
CA PHE A 61 9.02 9.12 -16.77
C PHE A 61 9.46 7.80 -16.12
N GLY A 62 9.18 6.65 -16.75
CA GLY A 62 9.60 5.34 -16.24
C GLY A 62 8.90 4.93 -14.94
N ILE A 63 7.69 5.45 -14.68
CA ILE A 63 6.91 5.10 -13.50
C ILE A 63 6.11 3.83 -13.81
N TYR A 64 6.35 2.77 -13.04
CA TYR A 64 5.58 1.55 -13.18
C TYR A 64 4.22 1.68 -12.48
N LEU A 65 3.15 1.53 -13.27
CA LEU A 65 1.77 1.65 -12.80
C LEU A 65 1.15 0.25 -12.60
N GLU A 66 1.00 -0.17 -11.36
CA GLU A 66 0.47 -1.49 -10.98
C GLU A 66 -0.95 -1.39 -10.44
N GLY A 67 -1.83 -2.29 -10.93
CA GLY A 67 -3.17 -2.46 -10.38
C GLY A 67 -3.20 -3.52 -9.29
N HIS A 68 -3.91 -3.25 -8.20
CA HIS A 68 -4.11 -4.20 -7.12
C HIS A 68 -5.61 -4.46 -6.87
N GLN A 69 -6.01 -5.72 -6.97
CA GLN A 69 -7.38 -6.11 -6.64
C GLN A 69 -7.50 -6.37 -5.14
N THR A 70 -8.33 -5.57 -4.48
CA THR A 70 -8.65 -5.74 -3.07
C THR A 70 -9.95 -6.52 -2.94
N GLN A 71 -9.86 -7.71 -2.41
CA GLN A 71 -11.00 -8.55 -2.06
C GLN A 71 -11.09 -8.72 -0.53
N LYS A 72 -11.58 -9.87 -0.06
CA LYS A 72 -11.62 -10.21 1.37
C LYS A 72 -10.22 -10.36 1.99
N ASN A 73 -9.18 -10.50 1.16
CA ASN A 73 -7.78 -10.67 1.57
C ASN A 73 -7.23 -9.56 2.48
N LYS A 74 -7.82 -8.36 2.47
CA LYS A 74 -7.42 -7.29 3.39
C LYS A 74 -7.65 -7.60 4.87
N TYR A 75 -8.54 -8.53 5.16
CA TYR A 75 -8.87 -8.98 6.52
C TYR A 75 -8.18 -10.28 6.91
N ASP A 76 -7.38 -10.84 6.01
CA ASP A 76 -6.58 -12.02 6.31
C ASP A 76 -5.58 -11.70 7.43
N PRO A 77 -5.51 -12.50 8.51
CA PRO A 77 -4.63 -12.21 9.63
C PRO A 77 -3.15 -12.33 9.29
N ILE A 78 -2.80 -13.11 8.28
CA ILE A 78 -1.41 -13.38 7.87
C ILE A 78 -0.99 -12.44 6.73
N TYR A 79 -1.86 -12.24 5.76
CA TYR A 79 -1.56 -11.54 4.51
C TYR A 79 -2.23 -10.16 4.38
N GLY A 80 -3.23 -9.90 5.20
CA GLY A 80 -3.98 -8.65 5.20
C GLY A 80 -3.28 -7.52 5.93
N VAL A 81 -4.03 -6.47 6.19
CA VAL A 81 -3.54 -5.30 6.94
C VAL A 81 -3.03 -5.67 8.33
N GLY A 82 -3.63 -6.70 8.97
CA GLY A 82 -3.18 -7.22 10.27
C GLY A 82 -1.72 -7.68 10.28
N SER A 83 -1.20 -8.13 9.14
CA SER A 83 0.21 -8.54 9.03
C SER A 83 1.22 -7.40 9.25
N MET A 84 0.76 -6.15 9.16
CA MET A 84 1.60 -4.98 9.43
C MET A 84 1.87 -4.81 10.93
N GLN A 85 1.01 -5.36 11.81
CA GLN A 85 1.16 -5.23 13.25
C GLN A 85 2.56 -5.67 13.71
N ARG A 86 2.98 -6.86 13.30
CA ARG A 86 4.30 -7.38 13.64
C ARG A 86 5.44 -6.48 13.18
N MET A 87 5.30 -5.88 11.99
CA MET A 87 6.32 -4.95 11.47
C MET A 87 6.43 -3.69 12.31
N PHE A 88 5.32 -3.21 12.90
CA PHE A 88 5.35 -2.10 13.86
C PHE A 88 5.96 -2.54 15.20
N GLU A 89 5.62 -3.72 15.71
CA GLU A 89 6.19 -4.29 16.94
C GLU A 89 7.71 -4.45 16.84
N GLU A 90 8.19 -4.88 15.68
CA GLU A 90 9.62 -5.04 15.37
C GLU A 90 10.29 -3.72 14.92
N LYS A 91 9.56 -2.60 14.93
CA LYS A 91 10.05 -1.26 14.55
C LYS A 91 10.59 -1.19 13.10
N LEU A 92 10.06 -2.01 12.23
CA LEU A 92 10.44 -2.03 10.81
C LEU A 92 9.69 -0.98 9.98
N ILE A 93 8.59 -0.40 10.49
CA ILE A 93 7.87 0.69 9.82
C ILE A 93 8.08 1.99 10.59
N ASN A 94 8.71 2.94 9.93
CA ASN A 94 9.01 4.27 10.44
C ASN A 94 8.02 5.29 9.87
N LEU A 95 7.41 6.09 10.74
CA LEU A 95 6.47 7.15 10.37
C LEU A 95 7.18 8.50 10.40
N PRO A 96 6.81 9.46 9.53
CA PRO A 96 7.38 10.79 9.54
C PRO A 96 7.10 11.50 10.87
N TYR A 97 8.13 12.18 11.39
CA TYR A 97 8.13 12.84 12.68
C TYR A 97 9.01 14.10 12.64
N GLY A 98 8.75 15.05 13.54
CA GLY A 98 9.65 16.20 13.77
C GLY A 98 9.09 17.56 13.36
N ASP A 99 7.94 17.59 12.68
CA ASP A 99 7.21 18.81 12.37
C ASP A 99 5.69 18.56 12.49
N THR A 100 4.92 19.64 12.66
CA THR A 100 3.47 19.58 12.89
C THR A 100 2.71 18.91 11.75
N GLU A 101 3.13 19.09 10.50
CA GLU A 101 2.50 18.49 9.34
C GLU A 101 2.70 16.97 9.34
N SER A 102 3.93 16.53 9.51
CA SER A 102 4.30 15.11 9.59
C SER A 102 3.61 14.41 10.75
N GLU A 103 3.53 15.04 11.92
CA GLU A 103 2.82 14.50 13.08
C GLU A 103 1.31 14.39 12.83
N THR A 104 0.70 15.39 12.21
CA THR A 104 -0.73 15.38 11.86
C THR A 104 -1.03 14.22 10.89
N LYS A 105 -0.24 14.05 9.85
CA LYS A 105 -0.36 12.98 8.87
C LYS A 105 -0.15 11.60 9.51
N SER A 106 0.88 11.46 10.35
CA SER A 106 1.14 10.22 11.10
C SER A 106 0.01 9.87 12.06
N ASN A 107 -0.64 10.87 12.67
CA ASN A 107 -1.79 10.65 13.55
C ASN A 107 -3.03 10.18 12.78
N ILE A 108 -3.25 10.66 11.54
CA ILE A 108 -4.31 10.14 10.67
C ILE A 108 -4.07 8.64 10.41
N TYR A 109 -2.85 8.28 10.03
CA TYR A 109 -2.47 6.90 9.77
C TYR A 109 -2.67 6.00 10.99
N ARG A 110 -2.12 6.42 12.15
CA ARG A 110 -2.27 5.68 13.42
C ARG A 110 -3.73 5.46 13.79
N ARG A 111 -4.58 6.48 13.68
CA ARG A 111 -6.02 6.33 13.93
C ARG A 111 -6.65 5.28 13.02
N GLN A 112 -6.41 5.37 11.73
CA GLN A 112 -6.96 4.40 10.79
C GLN A 112 -6.47 2.98 11.09
N LEU A 113 -5.21 2.81 11.45
CA LEU A 113 -4.64 1.51 11.81
C LEU A 113 -5.25 0.93 13.09
N ILE A 114 -5.38 1.73 14.15
CA ILE A 114 -5.98 1.31 15.43
C ILE A 114 -7.43 0.84 15.25
N TYR A 115 -8.19 1.54 14.41
CA TYR A 115 -9.59 1.20 14.16
C TYR A 115 -9.79 0.19 13.03
N PHE A 116 -8.71 -0.22 12.36
CA PHE A 116 -8.77 -1.23 11.33
C PHE A 116 -8.84 -2.62 11.97
N SER A 117 -10.04 -3.19 12.05
CA SER A 117 -10.21 -4.57 12.51
C SER A 117 -11.29 -5.29 11.70
N SER A 118 -11.17 -6.61 11.62
CA SER A 118 -12.17 -7.47 10.97
C SER A 118 -13.55 -7.41 11.66
N ALA A 119 -13.57 -7.22 12.98
CA ALA A 119 -14.78 -7.05 13.76
C ALA A 119 -15.38 -5.63 13.59
N ALA A 120 -14.53 -4.60 13.55
CA ALA A 120 -14.95 -3.23 13.29
C ALA A 120 -15.55 -3.07 11.88
N SER A 121 -15.18 -3.87 10.90
CA SER A 121 -15.78 -3.79 9.56
C SER A 121 -17.26 -4.10 9.54
N LYS A 122 -17.77 -4.92 10.45
CA LYS A 122 -19.21 -5.23 10.58
C LYS A 122 -19.93 -4.15 11.41
N ALA A 123 -19.30 -3.62 12.44
CA ALA A 123 -19.84 -2.55 13.28
C ALA A 123 -19.59 -1.15 12.68
N SER A 124 -18.55 -0.96 11.90
CA SER A 124 -18.14 0.32 11.30
C SER A 124 -18.90 0.68 10.03
N LYS A 125 -19.71 -0.22 9.48
CA LYS A 125 -20.77 0.22 8.55
C LYS A 125 -21.71 1.24 9.19
N ALA A 126 -21.78 1.28 10.53
CA ALA A 126 -22.56 2.27 11.31
C ALA A 126 -21.71 3.50 11.73
N ARG A 127 -20.38 3.43 11.67
CA ARG A 127 -19.48 4.56 11.94
C ARG A 127 -18.42 4.53 10.84
N SER A 128 -18.48 5.48 9.91
CA SER A 128 -17.61 5.55 8.72
C SER A 128 -16.15 5.84 9.11
N TYR A 129 -15.45 4.86 9.67
CA TYR A 129 -14.00 4.94 9.81
C TYR A 129 -13.38 4.70 8.45
N LYS A 130 -12.81 5.76 7.90
CA LYS A 130 -12.02 5.66 6.67
C LYS A 130 -10.78 4.81 6.95
N SER A 131 -10.41 3.96 6.00
CA SER A 131 -9.21 3.12 6.07
C SER A 131 -8.29 3.32 4.87
N ASP A 132 -8.51 4.39 4.12
CA ASP A 132 -7.90 4.61 2.81
C ASP A 132 -6.38 4.73 2.91
N VAL A 133 -5.87 5.43 3.92
CA VAL A 133 -4.42 5.61 4.14
C VAL A 133 -3.76 4.29 4.54
N VAL A 134 -4.41 3.51 5.41
CA VAL A 134 -3.91 2.19 5.82
C VAL A 134 -3.89 1.23 4.63
N MET A 135 -4.95 1.24 3.81
CA MET A 135 -5.02 0.43 2.60
C MET A 135 -3.93 0.84 1.61
N ALA A 136 -3.76 2.15 1.38
CA ALA A 136 -2.73 2.67 0.49
C ALA A 136 -1.30 2.29 0.95
N SER A 137 -1.05 2.16 2.24
CA SER A 137 0.24 1.71 2.76
C SER A 137 0.44 0.19 2.70
N TRP A 138 -0.64 -0.57 2.75
CA TRP A 138 -0.58 -2.03 2.67
C TRP A 138 -0.26 -2.54 1.24
N PHE A 139 -0.77 -1.89 0.19
CA PHE A 139 -0.50 -2.30 -1.19
C PHE A 139 0.99 -2.33 -1.55
N PRO A 140 1.77 -1.26 -1.27
CA PRO A 140 3.21 -1.26 -1.55
C PRO A 140 3.99 -2.36 -0.83
N LEU A 141 3.56 -2.79 0.35
CA LEU A 141 4.23 -3.86 1.08
C LEU A 141 4.24 -5.18 0.30
N LYS A 142 3.18 -5.49 -0.43
CA LYS A 142 3.14 -6.68 -1.30
C LYS A 142 4.15 -6.59 -2.42
N VAL A 143 4.26 -5.41 -3.03
CA VAL A 143 5.22 -5.14 -4.11
C VAL A 143 6.66 -5.22 -3.59
N ILE A 144 6.94 -4.57 -2.46
CA ILE A 144 8.28 -4.58 -1.85
C ILE A 144 8.71 -6.01 -1.51
N ARG A 145 7.82 -6.81 -0.97
CA ARG A 145 8.10 -8.23 -0.65
C ARG A 145 8.37 -9.06 -1.91
N ARG A 146 7.61 -8.84 -2.98
CA ARG A 146 7.83 -9.51 -4.26
C ARG A 146 9.18 -9.15 -4.84
N LEU A 147 9.48 -7.85 -4.96
CA LEU A 147 10.75 -7.36 -5.49
C LEU A 147 11.95 -7.83 -4.63
N GLY A 148 11.78 -7.88 -3.32
CA GLY A 148 12.79 -8.43 -2.42
C GLY A 148 13.09 -9.90 -2.70
N LYS A 149 12.07 -10.73 -2.94
CA LYS A 149 12.24 -12.14 -3.31
C LYS A 149 12.92 -12.30 -4.67
N GLU A 150 12.46 -11.54 -5.68
CA GLU A 150 13.06 -11.59 -7.02
C GLU A 150 14.55 -11.24 -6.97
N ARG A 151 14.94 -10.18 -6.27
CA ARG A 151 16.34 -9.76 -6.12
C ARG A 151 17.20 -10.78 -5.39
N LEU A 152 16.67 -11.45 -4.38
CA LEU A 152 17.40 -12.48 -3.65
C LEU A 152 17.57 -13.74 -4.49
N ALA A 153 16.57 -14.12 -5.27
CA ALA A 153 16.66 -15.21 -6.23
C ALA A 153 17.73 -14.96 -7.31
N GLU A 154 17.84 -13.71 -7.82
CA GLU A 154 18.86 -13.31 -8.78
C GLU A 154 20.30 -13.50 -8.26
N VAL A 155 20.51 -13.34 -6.94
CA VAL A 155 21.83 -13.54 -6.31
C VAL A 155 22.00 -14.94 -5.71
N GLY A 156 21.08 -15.87 -6.00
CA GLY A 156 21.16 -17.26 -5.55
C GLY A 156 20.91 -17.46 -4.06
N LEU A 157 20.26 -16.50 -3.41
CA LEU A 157 19.85 -16.59 -2.01
C LEU A 157 18.38 -16.96 -1.92
N ASP A 158 18.08 -18.07 -1.25
CA ASP A 158 16.71 -18.42 -0.88
C ASP A 158 16.23 -17.47 0.20
N TYR A 159 15.21 -16.69 -0.15
CA TYR A 159 14.50 -15.86 0.82
C TYR A 159 13.49 -16.70 1.59
N THR A 160 13.86 -17.16 2.74
CA THR A 160 12.88 -17.58 3.76
C THR A 160 12.57 -16.34 4.62
N PRO A 161 11.39 -15.69 4.44
CA PRO A 161 11.03 -14.61 5.33
C PRO A 161 10.97 -15.16 6.75
N SER A 162 11.60 -14.47 7.68
CA SER A 162 11.48 -14.76 9.13
C SER A 162 10.04 -14.62 9.65
N PHE A 163 9.17 -14.19 8.80
CA PHE A 163 7.73 -14.03 8.99
C PHE A 163 7.02 -15.15 8.22
N GLY A 164 6.68 -16.26 8.82
CA GLY A 164 5.90 -17.38 8.28
C GLY A 164 5.81 -17.44 6.75
N GLU A 165 5.94 -18.58 6.19
CA GLU A 165 6.03 -18.79 4.73
C GLU A 165 4.94 -18.03 3.96
N TRP A 166 5.37 -17.02 3.21
CA TRP A 166 4.50 -16.30 2.29
C TRP A 166 4.60 -16.95 0.91
N ASN A 167 3.67 -17.82 0.60
CA ASN A 167 3.60 -18.40 -0.73
C ASN A 167 2.75 -17.49 -1.64
N ILE A 168 3.35 -16.92 -2.68
CA ILE A 168 2.64 -16.05 -3.64
C ILE A 168 1.59 -16.84 -4.43
N SER A 169 1.76 -18.16 -4.63
CA SER A 169 0.77 -19.02 -5.27
C SER A 169 -0.56 -19.03 -4.50
N ASP A 170 -0.50 -18.94 -3.18
CA ASP A 170 -1.69 -18.94 -2.32
C ASP A 170 -2.52 -17.65 -2.43
N MET A 171 -1.97 -16.61 -3.06
CA MET A 171 -2.67 -15.35 -3.29
C MET A 171 -3.60 -15.38 -4.50
N ASN A 172 -3.41 -16.30 -5.43
CA ASN A 172 -4.20 -16.42 -6.66
C ASN A 172 -5.26 -17.52 -6.57
N GLU A 173 -5.11 -18.45 -5.66
CA GLU A 173 -6.13 -19.47 -5.42
C GLU A 173 -7.08 -18.96 -4.34
N SER A 174 -8.27 -18.55 -4.78
CA SER A 174 -9.38 -18.28 -3.87
C SER A 174 -9.76 -19.61 -3.19
N PRO A 175 -9.68 -19.75 -1.86
CA PRO A 175 -10.20 -20.93 -1.17
C PRO A 175 -11.73 -21.02 -1.23
N TRP A 176 -12.34 -20.08 -1.94
CA TRP A 176 -13.79 -20.00 -2.13
C TRP A 176 -14.08 -19.79 -3.63
N GLY A 177 -14.14 -20.90 -4.39
CA GLY A 177 -14.59 -20.93 -5.77
C GLY A 177 -15.95 -20.28 -5.99
#